data_98fe48cb587632f24b19307037b8dc4b
#
_entry.id   98fe48cb587632f24b19307037b8dc4b
#
_cell.length_a   1.000
_cell.length_b   1.000
_cell.length_c   1.000
_cell.angle_alpha   90.00
_cell.angle_beta   90.00
_cell.angle_gamma   90.00
#
_symmetry.space_group_name_H-M   'P 1'
#
loop_
_entity.id
_entity.type
_entity.pdbx_description
1 polymer ?
#
loop_
_entity_poly.entity_id
_entity_poly.type
_entity_poly.pdbx_seq_one_letter_code
_entity_poly.pdbx_strand_id
1 'polypeptide(L)'
;DYLNIMSENGVTLDHFDELKATNEIAFENYTSLPPLQAALSLTSRIFELEPVHLIESEYVTENFDAELILNVLSQMTPESVRIYHVGPDEEINRQLQFADGGYRVEEIKESDFINWEKSEYALAIPVAELIEDDESASVEMLAGYKTPQKVYSADGVQAYLSHTQNFSGKESTLQIGLISELPITNLENYIASGLFTVMFIQKNRRFYQRAYKRGIALDPSPDDQGNMIFRFYGRSSKQIQYAKQLIQKYSDFTADERTFKNAAKILLDYYEGFDEQDISDQLDWYTDNAIKRPPNIYSKNQILNALQKFKLEDVEAFKEKMNQSIFLDIYGHGLFSPEEFRLFASDSRKILGGTSTIDPWHLDDNFNVKTGTSRMKKVSIPRDGIGIVDISIYPEKSLEIFSQFRILNKLLAPTFFNSLRTDQQVGYVVSSYESRIREYPAISMVIISDNTDLQSLKEKIINFQYGFAIALEKISEKTIEGTKKAILDEMNQKPENIYVESGGYVYDWQQGNYLFDTQEEVKKYIASSTKMDLVDLNNSMTFDGKLMNINIQLKVKSLNNSDFFSWAAMSD
;
A
#
# COMPACT_ATOMS: atom_id res chain seq x y z
N ASP A 1 -24.35 0.39 25.46
CA ASP A 1 -23.53 0.80 26.63
C ASP A 1 -22.92 2.21 26.44
N TYR A 2 -22.13 2.49 25.38
CA TYR A 2 -21.57 3.83 25.16
C TYR A 2 -22.64 4.92 24.99
N LEU A 3 -23.69 4.67 24.24
CA LEU A 3 -24.80 5.61 24.06
C LEU A 3 -25.49 5.94 25.38
N ASN A 4 -25.69 4.94 26.24
CA ASN A 4 -26.26 5.16 27.57
C ASN A 4 -25.35 6.05 28.43
N ILE A 5 -24.04 5.79 28.45
CA ILE A 5 -23.06 6.60 29.18
C ILE A 5 -23.06 8.05 28.66
N MET A 6 -23.16 8.24 27.33
CA MET A 6 -23.26 9.58 26.74
C MET A 6 -24.58 10.28 27.13
N SER A 7 -25.68 9.56 27.15
CA SER A 7 -26.98 10.11 27.55
C SER A 7 -27.03 10.45 29.04
N GLU A 8 -26.40 9.63 29.89
CA GLU A 8 -26.36 9.83 31.36
C GLU A 8 -25.39 10.92 31.79
N ASN A 9 -24.20 10.97 31.18
CA ASN A 9 -23.16 11.96 31.53
C ASN A 9 -23.31 13.29 30.80
N GLY A 10 -24.21 13.35 29.84
CA GLY A 10 -24.45 14.52 29.01
C GLY A 10 -23.40 14.70 27.90
N VAL A 11 -23.76 15.50 26.93
CA VAL A 11 -22.88 15.94 25.86
C VAL A 11 -22.14 17.20 26.32
N THR A 12 -20.81 17.22 26.23
CA THR A 12 -20.01 18.32 26.75
C THR A 12 -19.48 19.21 25.62
N LEU A 13 -19.34 20.51 25.92
CA LEU A 13 -18.74 21.47 25.01
C LEU A 13 -17.28 21.09 24.66
N ASP A 14 -16.52 20.56 25.61
CA ASP A 14 -15.12 20.20 25.41
C ASP A 14 -14.94 19.14 24.30
N HIS A 15 -15.81 18.12 24.26
CA HIS A 15 -15.77 17.11 23.17
C HIS A 15 -16.20 17.69 21.82
N PHE A 16 -17.15 18.64 21.84
CA PHE A 16 -17.56 19.33 20.64
C PHE A 16 -16.44 20.21 20.09
N ASP A 17 -15.77 20.97 20.96
CA ASP A 17 -14.65 21.84 20.60
C ASP A 17 -13.45 21.03 20.10
N GLU A 18 -13.17 19.85 20.69
CA GLU A 18 -12.17 18.92 20.18
C GLU A 18 -12.50 18.45 18.75
N LEU A 19 -13.74 18.05 18.50
CA LEU A 19 -14.18 17.61 17.17
C LEU A 19 -14.12 18.75 16.15
N LYS A 20 -14.61 19.94 16.54
CA LYS A 20 -14.56 21.14 15.71
C LYS A 20 -13.13 21.49 15.30
N ALA A 21 -12.21 21.56 16.25
CA ALA A 21 -10.80 21.83 15.99
C ALA A 21 -10.17 20.74 15.09
N THR A 22 -10.53 19.46 15.27
CA THR A 22 -10.08 18.37 14.42
C THR A 22 -10.56 18.56 12.98
N ASN A 23 -11.83 18.92 12.77
CA ASN A 23 -12.42 19.15 11.45
C ASN A 23 -11.81 20.39 10.78
N GLU A 24 -11.59 21.47 11.51
CA GLU A 24 -10.93 22.68 11.01
C GLU A 24 -9.50 22.38 10.52
N ILE A 25 -8.72 21.61 11.30
CA ILE A 25 -7.39 21.16 10.90
C ILE A 25 -7.46 20.27 9.65
N ALA A 26 -8.43 19.35 9.58
CA ALA A 26 -8.60 18.48 8.44
C ALA A 26 -8.96 19.28 7.17
N PHE A 27 -9.80 20.31 7.30
CA PHE A 27 -10.14 21.19 6.20
C PHE A 27 -8.98 22.06 5.73
N GLU A 28 -8.21 22.63 6.66
CA GLU A 28 -6.99 23.39 6.33
C GLU A 28 -5.95 22.55 5.58
N ASN A 29 -5.89 21.26 5.86
CA ASN A 29 -4.97 20.31 5.22
C ASN A 29 -5.67 19.49 4.11
N TYR A 30 -6.81 19.99 3.60
CA TYR A 30 -7.51 19.30 2.53
C TYR A 30 -6.61 19.16 1.30
N THR A 31 -6.33 17.91 0.95
CA THR A 31 -5.51 17.59 -0.20
C THR A 31 -6.39 17.44 -1.44
N SER A 32 -6.04 18.13 -2.50
CA SER A 32 -6.76 18.04 -3.78
C SER A 32 -6.81 16.59 -4.26
N LEU A 33 -8.01 16.10 -4.53
CA LEU A 33 -8.21 14.78 -5.13
C LEU A 33 -7.89 14.81 -6.62
N PRO A 34 -7.48 13.69 -7.23
CA PRO A 34 -7.40 13.55 -8.68
C PRO A 34 -8.73 13.94 -9.34
N PRO A 35 -8.73 14.60 -10.50
CA PRO A 35 -9.93 15.22 -11.09
C PRO A 35 -11.14 14.29 -11.21
N LEU A 36 -10.93 13.03 -11.59
CA LEU A 36 -12.02 12.06 -11.69
C LEU A 36 -12.62 11.72 -10.30
N GLN A 37 -11.78 11.52 -9.29
CA GLN A 37 -12.24 11.24 -7.93
C GLN A 37 -12.95 12.43 -7.32
N ALA A 38 -12.45 13.64 -7.55
CA ALA A 38 -13.10 14.87 -7.13
C ALA A 38 -14.49 15.02 -7.79
N ALA A 39 -14.59 14.79 -9.10
CA ALA A 39 -15.85 14.84 -9.82
C ALA A 39 -16.87 13.80 -9.28
N LEU A 40 -16.45 12.57 -9.04
CA LEU A 40 -17.31 11.51 -8.49
C LEU A 40 -17.77 11.85 -7.07
N SER A 41 -16.89 12.30 -6.19
CA SER A 41 -17.21 12.73 -4.83
C SER A 41 -18.21 13.88 -4.81
N LEU A 42 -17.98 14.92 -5.61
CA LEU A 42 -18.88 16.07 -5.68
C LEU A 42 -20.24 15.70 -6.31
N THR A 43 -20.24 14.83 -7.32
CA THR A 43 -21.50 14.42 -7.99
C THR A 43 -22.44 13.69 -7.04
N SER A 44 -21.94 12.88 -6.11
CA SER A 44 -22.78 12.19 -5.12
C SER A 44 -23.44 13.18 -4.14
N ARG A 45 -22.79 14.28 -3.84
CA ARG A 45 -23.26 15.28 -2.87
C ARG A 45 -24.20 16.34 -3.45
N ILE A 46 -24.13 16.60 -4.75
CA ILE A 46 -24.89 17.68 -5.40
C ILE A 46 -26.42 17.50 -5.27
N PHE A 47 -26.89 16.27 -5.01
CA PHE A 47 -28.30 15.98 -4.82
C PHE A 47 -28.78 16.19 -3.37
N GLU A 48 -27.86 16.31 -2.42
CA GLU A 48 -28.15 16.36 -0.98
C GLU A 48 -27.81 17.72 -0.37
N LEU A 49 -26.87 18.45 -0.97
CA LEU A 49 -26.31 19.68 -0.43
C LEU A 49 -26.47 20.86 -1.37
N GLU A 50 -26.56 22.05 -0.80
CA GLU A 50 -26.47 23.29 -1.59
C GLU A 50 -25.05 23.45 -2.17
N PRO A 51 -24.92 24.04 -3.38
CA PRO A 51 -23.61 24.14 -4.05
C PRO A 51 -22.51 24.81 -3.24
N VAL A 52 -22.85 25.75 -2.37
CA VAL A 52 -21.89 26.46 -1.50
C VAL A 52 -21.28 25.55 -0.44
N HIS A 53 -21.96 24.48 -0.06
CA HIS A 53 -21.54 23.55 0.99
C HIS A 53 -20.90 22.24 0.47
N LEU A 54 -20.77 22.06 -0.83
CA LEU A 54 -20.31 20.80 -1.43
C LEU A 54 -18.90 20.37 -0.97
N ILE A 55 -18.01 21.33 -0.71
CA ILE A 55 -16.61 21.04 -0.32
C ILE A 55 -16.46 20.99 1.19
N GLU A 56 -17.09 21.93 1.90
CA GLU A 56 -16.86 22.13 3.33
C GLU A 56 -17.76 21.29 4.25
N SER A 57 -18.88 20.72 3.73
CA SER A 57 -19.93 20.10 4.54
C SER A 57 -19.47 18.99 5.48
N GLU A 58 -18.39 18.29 5.15
CA GLU A 58 -17.81 17.23 6.01
C GLU A 58 -16.95 17.79 7.16
N TYR A 59 -16.55 19.05 7.08
CA TYR A 59 -15.59 19.66 7.99
C TYR A 59 -16.16 20.80 8.81
N VAL A 60 -17.21 21.45 8.31
CA VAL A 60 -17.80 22.59 9.03
C VAL A 60 -18.68 22.10 10.16
N THR A 61 -18.33 22.53 11.35
CA THR A 61 -19.05 22.28 12.60
C THR A 61 -19.48 23.63 13.15
N GLU A 62 -20.77 23.96 13.05
CA GLU A 62 -21.24 25.31 13.38
C GLU A 62 -21.26 25.57 14.89
N ASN A 63 -22.39 25.34 15.55
CA ASN A 63 -22.57 25.69 16.95
C ASN A 63 -22.89 24.46 17.79
N PHE A 64 -22.44 24.45 19.01
CA PHE A 64 -22.79 23.42 19.98
C PHE A 64 -24.27 23.51 20.35
N ASP A 65 -24.98 22.44 20.10
CA ASP A 65 -26.40 22.27 20.49
C ASP A 65 -26.57 20.93 21.21
N ALA A 66 -26.48 20.97 22.54
CA ALA A 66 -26.60 19.78 23.38
C ALA A 66 -27.98 19.15 23.28
N GLU A 67 -29.06 19.95 23.12
CA GLU A 67 -30.42 19.46 23.04
C GLU A 67 -30.65 18.68 21.73
N LEU A 68 -30.15 19.21 20.64
CA LEU A 68 -30.22 18.53 19.34
C LEU A 68 -29.45 17.19 19.37
N ILE A 69 -28.25 17.16 19.93
CA ILE A 69 -27.43 15.95 20.04
C ILE A 69 -28.13 14.91 20.92
N LEU A 70 -28.68 15.31 22.07
CA LEU A 70 -29.42 14.43 22.97
C LEU A 70 -30.70 13.90 22.30
N ASN A 71 -31.38 14.72 21.50
CA ASN A 71 -32.53 14.28 20.71
C ASN A 71 -32.18 13.19 19.70
N VAL A 72 -31.04 13.33 19.00
CA VAL A 72 -30.53 12.28 18.10
C VAL A 72 -30.16 11.02 18.90
N LEU A 73 -29.45 11.14 20.01
CA LEU A 73 -29.10 10.01 20.89
C LEU A 73 -30.32 9.26 21.39
N SER A 74 -31.41 9.96 21.74
CA SER A 74 -32.67 9.36 22.21
C SER A 74 -33.37 8.48 21.19
N GLN A 75 -33.04 8.62 19.90
CA GLN A 75 -33.58 7.79 18.81
C GLN A 75 -32.70 6.54 18.56
N MET A 76 -31.52 6.48 19.12
CA MET A 76 -30.58 5.34 19.00
C MET A 76 -30.86 4.31 20.10
N THR A 77 -32.02 3.70 20.05
CA THR A 77 -32.44 2.69 21.04
C THR A 77 -32.20 1.27 20.54
N PRO A 78 -32.15 0.26 21.43
CA PRO A 78 -32.09 -1.13 21.01
C PRO A 78 -33.14 -1.53 20.00
N GLU A 79 -34.37 -0.99 20.13
CA GLU A 79 -35.52 -1.28 19.24
C GLU A 79 -35.34 -0.67 17.84
N SER A 80 -34.49 0.36 17.71
CA SER A 80 -34.18 1.01 16.41
C SER A 80 -32.99 0.38 15.69
N VAL A 81 -32.26 -0.56 16.34
CA VAL A 81 -31.07 -1.16 15.76
C VAL A 81 -31.41 -2.07 14.58
N ARG A 82 -30.57 -2.02 13.55
CA ARG A 82 -30.57 -2.98 12.43
C ARG A 82 -29.23 -3.66 12.36
N ILE A 83 -29.24 -4.99 12.40
CA ILE A 83 -28.03 -5.82 12.29
C ILE A 83 -28.07 -6.50 10.93
N TYR A 84 -27.03 -6.29 10.14
CA TYR A 84 -26.84 -6.95 8.87
C TYR A 84 -25.83 -8.09 9.06
N HIS A 85 -26.29 -9.34 8.86
CA HIS A 85 -25.45 -10.50 8.80
C HIS A 85 -25.37 -10.96 7.34
N VAL A 86 -24.15 -11.06 6.80
CA VAL A 86 -23.91 -11.44 5.40
C VAL A 86 -23.09 -12.72 5.38
N GLY A 87 -23.59 -13.76 4.75
CA GLY A 87 -22.92 -15.04 4.63
C GLY A 87 -23.46 -15.85 3.45
N PRO A 88 -22.68 -16.79 2.90
CA PRO A 88 -23.11 -17.60 1.76
C PRO A 88 -24.20 -18.62 2.11
N ASP A 89 -24.27 -19.04 3.38
CA ASP A 89 -25.17 -20.11 3.85
C ASP A 89 -26.43 -19.57 4.53
N GLU A 90 -26.71 -18.27 4.40
CA GLU A 90 -27.88 -17.66 5.02
C GLU A 90 -29.18 -18.11 4.34
N GLU A 91 -30.18 -18.45 5.15
CA GLU A 91 -31.51 -18.71 4.64
C GLU A 91 -32.14 -17.43 4.10
N ILE A 92 -32.55 -17.42 2.83
CA ILE A 92 -33.17 -16.28 2.18
C ILE A 92 -34.64 -16.57 1.86
N ASN A 93 -35.48 -15.54 1.96
CA ASN A 93 -36.88 -15.61 1.56
C ASN A 93 -37.33 -14.46 0.63
N ARG A 94 -36.41 -13.55 0.30
CA ARG A 94 -36.61 -12.45 -0.64
C ARG A 94 -35.38 -12.31 -1.51
N GLN A 95 -35.59 -11.88 -2.77
CA GLN A 95 -34.50 -11.59 -3.70
C GLN A 95 -34.18 -10.10 -3.70
N LEU A 96 -32.90 -9.76 -3.91
CA LEU A 96 -32.47 -8.40 -4.19
C LEU A 96 -32.97 -7.97 -5.58
N GLN A 97 -33.43 -6.72 -5.70
CA GLN A 97 -34.04 -6.23 -6.93
C GLN A 97 -33.01 -5.92 -8.03
N PHE A 98 -31.80 -5.50 -7.67
CA PHE A 98 -30.79 -4.97 -8.60
C PHE A 98 -29.42 -5.67 -8.48
N ALA A 99 -29.35 -6.79 -7.75
CA ALA A 99 -28.13 -7.56 -7.55
C ALA A 99 -28.44 -9.04 -7.39
N ASP A 100 -27.47 -9.89 -7.71
CA ASP A 100 -27.56 -11.31 -7.40
C ASP A 100 -27.50 -11.52 -5.87
N GLY A 101 -28.37 -12.39 -5.37
CA GLY A 101 -28.44 -12.69 -3.95
C GLY A 101 -29.84 -12.45 -3.37
N GLY A 102 -29.98 -12.75 -2.09
CA GLY A 102 -31.26 -12.60 -1.39
C GLY A 102 -31.04 -12.16 0.04
N TYR A 103 -32.14 -11.95 0.74
CA TYR A 103 -32.13 -11.57 2.14
C TYR A 103 -33.32 -12.13 2.90
N ARG A 104 -33.23 -12.13 4.22
CA ARG A 104 -34.30 -12.38 5.15
C ARG A 104 -34.31 -11.27 6.21
N VAL A 105 -35.46 -10.80 6.59
CA VAL A 105 -35.64 -9.85 7.69
C VAL A 105 -36.30 -10.58 8.84
N GLU A 106 -35.68 -10.55 10.00
CA GLU A 106 -36.20 -11.10 11.24
C GLU A 106 -36.21 -10.03 12.32
N GLU A 107 -37.15 -10.12 13.22
CA GLU A 107 -37.16 -9.30 14.43
C GLU A 107 -36.13 -9.84 15.43
N ILE A 108 -35.36 -8.96 16.04
CA ILE A 108 -34.43 -9.31 17.11
C ILE A 108 -35.22 -9.72 18.33
N LYS A 109 -34.90 -10.87 18.91
CA LYS A 109 -35.65 -11.41 20.06
C LYS A 109 -35.29 -10.62 21.32
N GLU A 110 -36.29 -10.44 22.19
CA GLU A 110 -36.11 -9.81 23.50
C GLU A 110 -35.00 -10.49 24.34
N SER A 111 -34.82 -11.82 24.18
CA SER A 111 -33.72 -12.57 24.82
C SER A 111 -32.35 -12.11 24.39
N ASP A 112 -32.20 -11.58 23.17
CA ASP A 112 -30.90 -11.15 22.65
C ASP A 112 -30.54 -9.79 23.26
N PHE A 113 -31.50 -8.88 23.40
CA PHE A 113 -31.32 -7.62 24.13
C PHE A 113 -30.89 -7.85 25.58
N ILE A 114 -31.57 -8.78 26.31
CA ILE A 114 -31.23 -9.14 27.70
C ILE A 114 -29.81 -9.72 27.79
N ASN A 115 -29.34 -10.46 26.78
CA ASN A 115 -27.98 -10.98 26.74
C ASN A 115 -26.93 -9.89 26.50
N TRP A 116 -27.24 -8.89 25.68
CA TRP A 116 -26.33 -7.75 25.43
C TRP A 116 -26.20 -6.84 26.65
N GLU A 117 -27.24 -6.68 27.47
CA GLU A 117 -27.20 -5.91 28.70
C GLU A 117 -26.28 -6.50 29.78
N LYS A 118 -25.92 -7.76 29.67
CA LYS A 118 -25.02 -8.46 30.63
C LYS A 118 -23.53 -8.21 30.40
N SER A 119 -23.15 -7.25 29.57
CA SER A 119 -21.76 -6.94 29.30
C SER A 119 -21.08 -6.37 30.55
N GLU A 120 -20.03 -7.03 31.03
CA GLU A 120 -19.26 -6.64 32.24
C GLU A 120 -18.11 -5.66 31.93
N TYR A 121 -18.10 -5.00 30.78
CA TYR A 121 -17.03 -4.07 30.42
C TYR A 121 -17.23 -2.71 31.12
N ALA A 122 -16.22 -2.28 31.89
CA ALA A 122 -16.16 -0.91 32.40
C ALA A 122 -15.83 0.05 31.24
N LEU A 123 -16.84 0.61 30.65
CA LEU A 123 -16.72 1.62 29.61
C LEU A 123 -16.64 3.02 30.23
N ALA A 124 -15.88 3.90 29.60
CA ALA A 124 -15.80 5.30 29.94
C ALA A 124 -15.67 6.16 28.69
N ILE A 125 -16.28 7.32 28.67
CA ILE A 125 -16.07 8.32 27.63
C ILE A 125 -14.63 8.82 27.76
N PRO A 126 -13.81 8.82 26.69
CA PRO A 126 -12.48 9.40 26.72
C PRO A 126 -12.55 10.87 27.14
N VAL A 127 -11.58 11.33 27.90
CA VAL A 127 -11.46 12.76 28.24
C VAL A 127 -11.15 13.53 26.96
N ALA A 128 -11.86 14.63 26.73
CA ALA A 128 -11.59 15.53 25.60
C ALA A 128 -10.18 16.11 25.71
N GLU A 129 -9.46 16.12 24.59
CA GLU A 129 -8.13 16.73 24.48
C GLU A 129 -8.25 18.00 23.65
N LEU A 130 -8.18 19.16 24.31
CA LEU A 130 -8.16 20.43 23.60
C LEU A 130 -6.96 20.48 22.64
N ILE A 131 -7.25 20.79 21.40
CA ILE A 131 -6.24 20.94 20.36
C ILE A 131 -5.89 22.43 20.29
N GLU A 132 -4.70 22.78 20.80
CA GLU A 132 -4.18 24.14 20.62
C GLU A 132 -3.70 24.32 19.19
N ASP A 133 -4.10 25.42 18.56
CA ASP A 133 -3.57 25.79 17.26
C ASP A 133 -2.09 26.14 17.41
N ASP A 134 -1.25 25.41 16.70
CA ASP A 134 0.19 25.57 16.76
C ASP A 134 0.61 26.50 15.63
N GLU A 135 1.03 27.69 15.94
CA GLU A 135 1.67 28.58 14.98
C GLU A 135 2.89 27.85 14.41
N SER A 136 2.76 27.32 13.20
CA SER A 136 3.88 26.70 12.51
C SER A 136 4.96 27.76 12.28
N ALA A 137 6.14 27.54 12.85
CA ALA A 137 7.31 28.35 12.49
C ALA A 137 7.50 28.31 10.97
N SER A 138 7.60 29.45 10.35
CA SER A 138 7.93 29.53 8.93
C SER A 138 9.36 29.03 8.75
N VAL A 139 9.51 27.92 8.03
CA VAL A 139 10.83 27.41 7.64
C VAL A 139 11.19 28.02 6.29
N GLU A 140 12.36 28.67 6.22
CA GLU A 140 12.87 29.18 4.95
C GLU A 140 13.21 28.01 4.01
N MET A 141 12.61 27.99 2.82
CA MET A 141 12.88 26.99 1.81
C MET A 141 14.20 27.28 1.12
N LEU A 142 15.20 26.48 1.39
CA LEU A 142 16.54 26.64 0.85
C LEU A 142 16.64 26.07 -0.57
N ALA A 143 17.08 26.89 -1.53
CA ALA A 143 17.21 26.50 -2.93
C ALA A 143 18.15 25.27 -3.15
N GLY A 144 19.12 25.06 -2.25
CA GLY A 144 20.01 23.90 -2.29
C GLY A 144 19.36 22.56 -1.94
N TYR A 145 18.12 22.56 -1.45
CA TYR A 145 17.36 21.37 -1.06
C TYR A 145 16.25 21.00 -2.06
N LYS A 146 16.32 21.46 -3.29
CA LYS A 146 15.37 21.05 -4.34
C LYS A 146 15.36 19.56 -4.59
N THR A 147 16.55 18.96 -4.60
CA THR A 147 16.76 17.51 -4.58
C THR A 147 17.22 17.11 -3.18
N PRO A 148 16.93 15.87 -2.74
CA PRO A 148 17.32 15.43 -1.40
C PRO A 148 18.83 15.57 -1.16
N GLN A 149 19.19 16.20 -0.05
CA GLN A 149 20.55 16.38 0.42
C GLN A 149 20.78 15.54 1.67
N LYS A 150 21.93 14.87 1.75
CA LYS A 150 22.31 14.16 2.96
C LYS A 150 22.67 15.16 4.05
N VAL A 151 21.87 15.20 5.12
CA VAL A 151 22.07 16.12 6.24
C VAL A 151 22.72 15.47 7.45
N TYR A 152 22.70 14.13 7.51
CA TYR A 152 23.33 13.35 8.58
C TYR A 152 23.81 11.99 8.07
N SER A 153 24.97 11.52 8.58
CA SER A 153 25.47 10.17 8.33
C SER A 153 26.52 9.81 9.39
N ALA A 154 26.11 9.09 10.42
CA ALA A 154 26.98 8.55 11.46
C ALA A 154 26.27 7.44 12.24
N ASP A 155 27.03 6.55 12.87
CA ASP A 155 26.59 5.57 13.87
C ASP A 155 25.41 4.68 13.42
N GLY A 156 25.39 4.27 12.14
CA GLY A 156 24.30 3.45 11.60
C GLY A 156 23.01 4.24 11.39
N VAL A 157 23.12 5.55 11.15
CA VAL A 157 22.03 6.45 10.75
C VAL A 157 22.44 7.22 9.51
N GLN A 158 21.51 7.37 8.58
CA GLN A 158 21.60 8.41 7.56
C GLN A 158 20.27 9.15 7.45
N ALA A 159 20.34 10.41 7.04
CA ALA A 159 19.15 11.24 6.87
C ALA A 159 19.29 12.15 5.65
N TYR A 160 18.25 12.17 4.86
CA TYR A 160 18.13 13.00 3.65
C TYR A 160 16.94 13.94 3.80
N LEU A 161 17.11 15.16 3.33
CA LEU A 161 16.09 16.21 3.37
C LEU A 161 15.97 16.87 2.00
N SER A 162 14.74 17.08 1.57
CA SER A 162 14.42 17.97 0.44
C SER A 162 13.30 18.95 0.80
N HIS A 163 13.26 20.08 0.11
CA HIS A 163 12.21 21.08 0.26
C HIS A 163 11.27 21.09 -0.93
N THR A 164 9.98 21.27 -0.67
CA THR A 164 9.00 21.42 -1.74
C THR A 164 9.31 22.62 -2.63
N GLN A 165 9.01 22.50 -3.92
CA GLN A 165 9.19 23.58 -4.90
C GLN A 165 7.84 24.15 -5.36
N ASN A 166 6.76 23.42 -5.12
CA ASN A 166 5.45 23.71 -5.69
C ASN A 166 4.40 24.15 -4.66
N PHE A 167 4.68 23.91 -3.37
CA PHE A 167 3.70 24.09 -2.31
C PHE A 167 4.24 25.02 -1.22
N SER A 168 3.40 25.94 -0.76
CA SER A 168 3.70 26.89 0.33
C SER A 168 2.92 26.57 1.60
N GLY A 169 2.24 25.42 1.63
CA GLY A 169 1.42 25.00 2.77
C GLY A 169 2.26 24.51 3.97
N LYS A 170 1.55 24.15 5.03
CA LYS A 170 2.14 23.67 6.29
C LYS A 170 2.49 22.17 6.28
N GLU A 171 2.32 21.50 5.15
CA GLU A 171 2.45 20.04 5.02
C GLU A 171 3.89 19.59 4.75
N SER A 172 4.19 18.39 5.21
CA SER A 172 5.45 17.69 4.95
C SER A 172 5.21 16.18 4.96
N THR A 173 6.18 15.43 4.46
CA THR A 173 6.24 13.98 4.65
C THR A 173 7.58 13.57 5.24
N LEU A 174 7.53 12.62 6.18
CA LEU A 174 8.70 12.06 6.84
C LEU A 174 8.62 10.54 6.81
N GLN A 175 9.68 9.90 6.32
CA GLN A 175 9.84 8.46 6.24
C GLN A 175 10.98 8.03 7.16
N ILE A 176 10.77 6.99 7.96
CA ILE A 176 11.78 6.45 8.89
C ILE A 176 11.82 4.95 8.74
N GLY A 177 12.88 4.42 8.17
CA GLY A 177 13.13 2.99 8.02
C GLY A 177 13.97 2.45 9.18
N LEU A 178 13.44 1.44 9.86
CA LEU A 178 14.17 0.63 10.85
C LEU A 178 14.63 -0.64 10.16
N ILE A 179 15.78 -0.59 9.50
CA ILE A 179 16.23 -1.59 8.53
C ILE A 179 17.18 -2.58 9.18
N SER A 180 16.95 -3.88 8.94
CA SER A 180 17.80 -4.99 9.41
C SER A 180 17.65 -6.20 8.48
N GLU A 181 18.71 -7.02 8.38
CA GLU A 181 18.61 -8.33 7.71
C GLU A 181 17.78 -9.36 8.49
N LEU A 182 17.57 -9.13 9.78
CA LEU A 182 17.02 -10.13 10.67
C LEU A 182 15.68 -10.72 10.20
N PRO A 183 14.70 -9.93 9.73
CA PRO A 183 13.40 -10.47 9.29
C PRO A 183 13.50 -11.47 8.14
N ILE A 184 14.52 -11.34 7.29
CA ILE A 184 14.70 -12.17 6.08
C ILE A 184 15.67 -13.33 6.25
N THR A 185 16.20 -13.59 7.44
CA THR A 185 17.20 -14.65 7.65
C THR A 185 16.60 -16.05 7.67
N ASN A 186 15.40 -16.23 8.18
CA ASN A 186 14.68 -17.51 8.29
C ASN A 186 13.18 -17.31 8.56
N LEU A 187 12.41 -18.41 8.53
CA LEU A 187 10.97 -18.39 8.73
C LEU A 187 10.55 -17.88 10.13
N GLU A 188 11.29 -18.26 11.15
CA GLU A 188 11.00 -17.84 12.54
C GLU A 188 11.11 -16.32 12.67
N ASN A 189 12.15 -15.72 12.14
CA ASN A 189 12.33 -14.28 12.17
C ASN A 189 11.31 -13.54 11.28
N TYR A 190 10.91 -14.13 10.15
CA TYR A 190 9.84 -13.60 9.31
C TYR A 190 8.50 -13.53 10.08
N ILE A 191 8.13 -14.62 10.77
CA ILE A 191 6.91 -14.67 11.57
C ILE A 191 7.01 -13.74 12.78
N ALA A 192 8.16 -13.71 13.46
CA ALA A 192 8.38 -12.83 14.61
C ALA A 192 8.23 -11.36 14.22
N SER A 193 8.75 -10.95 13.05
CA SER A 193 8.58 -9.60 12.51
C SER A 193 7.11 -9.26 12.26
N GLY A 194 6.35 -10.17 11.63
CA GLY A 194 4.92 -9.98 11.41
C GLY A 194 4.13 -9.84 12.70
N LEU A 195 4.36 -10.72 13.66
CA LEU A 195 3.74 -10.66 15.00
C LEU A 195 4.09 -9.36 15.73
N PHE A 196 5.37 -9.01 15.76
CA PHE A 196 5.84 -7.78 16.37
C PHE A 196 5.16 -6.55 15.76
N THR A 197 5.07 -6.50 14.42
CA THR A 197 4.42 -5.39 13.71
C THR A 197 2.97 -5.23 14.13
N VAL A 198 2.18 -6.31 14.12
CA VAL A 198 0.77 -6.27 14.52
C VAL A 198 0.62 -5.84 15.99
N MET A 199 1.43 -6.41 16.89
CA MET A 199 1.44 -6.06 18.30
C MET A 199 1.78 -4.58 18.52
N PHE A 200 2.80 -4.06 17.85
CA PHE A 200 3.24 -2.68 17.96
C PHE A 200 2.15 -1.70 17.49
N ILE A 201 1.52 -1.98 16.36
CA ILE A 201 0.44 -1.17 15.81
C ILE A 201 -0.75 -1.15 16.78
N GLN A 202 -1.19 -2.29 17.28
CA GLN A 202 -2.31 -2.37 18.22
C GLN A 202 -2.06 -1.59 19.52
N LYS A 203 -0.85 -1.75 20.09
CA LYS A 203 -0.49 -1.11 21.37
C LYS A 203 -0.41 0.40 21.27
N ASN A 204 -0.13 0.92 20.08
CA ASN A 204 0.03 2.35 19.84
C ASN A 204 -1.19 3.02 19.16
N ARG A 205 -2.32 2.33 19.03
CA ARG A 205 -3.51 2.86 18.32
C ARG A 205 -3.95 4.24 18.83
N ARG A 206 -3.97 4.46 20.15
CA ARG A 206 -4.33 5.76 20.74
C ARG A 206 -3.33 6.86 20.36
N PHE A 207 -2.05 6.52 20.25
CA PHE A 207 -1.02 7.48 19.83
C PHE A 207 -1.26 7.93 18.38
N TYR A 208 -1.62 7.00 17.48
CA TYR A 208 -1.95 7.34 16.09
C TYR A 208 -3.20 8.21 16.00
N GLN A 209 -4.22 7.93 16.78
CA GLN A 209 -5.44 8.76 16.84
C GLN A 209 -5.14 10.19 17.32
N ARG A 210 -4.28 10.35 18.33
CA ARG A 210 -3.86 11.67 18.79
C ARG A 210 -3.07 12.45 17.74
N ALA A 211 -2.20 11.79 17.00
CA ALA A 211 -1.48 12.42 15.90
C ALA A 211 -2.45 12.86 14.79
N TYR A 212 -3.39 12.00 14.44
CA TYR A 212 -4.40 12.28 13.41
C TYR A 212 -5.26 13.50 13.75
N LYS A 213 -5.75 13.62 14.98
CA LYS A 213 -6.50 14.79 15.46
C LYS A 213 -5.72 16.11 15.33
N ARG A 214 -4.40 16.05 15.23
CA ARG A 214 -3.50 17.19 15.04
C ARG A 214 -3.01 17.36 13.60
N GLY A 215 -3.70 16.73 12.66
CA GLY A 215 -3.38 16.80 11.24
C GLY A 215 -2.11 16.04 10.82
N ILE A 216 -1.71 15.02 11.60
CA ILE A 216 -0.58 14.15 11.28
C ILE A 216 -1.09 12.73 11.10
N ALA A 217 -1.19 12.28 9.84
CA ALA A 217 -1.43 10.89 9.53
C ALA A 217 -0.15 10.07 9.74
N LEU A 218 -0.29 8.93 10.41
CA LEU A 218 0.79 8.00 10.74
C LEU A 218 0.46 6.63 10.17
N ASP A 219 1.35 6.11 9.33
CA ASP A 219 1.26 4.76 8.77
C ASP A 219 2.52 3.95 9.14
N PRO A 220 2.48 3.17 10.22
CA PRO A 220 3.50 2.20 10.54
C PRO A 220 3.20 0.90 9.79
N SER A 221 3.93 0.62 8.74
CA SER A 221 3.75 -0.60 7.96
C SER A 221 5.11 -1.22 7.62
N PRO A 222 5.18 -2.55 7.47
CA PRO A 222 6.41 -3.18 7.04
C PRO A 222 6.68 -2.89 5.55
N ASP A 223 7.96 -2.98 5.15
CA ASP A 223 8.32 -3.15 3.76
C ASP A 223 8.16 -4.63 3.35
N ASP A 224 8.50 -4.93 2.08
CA ASP A 224 8.44 -6.29 1.53
C ASP A 224 9.48 -7.26 2.15
N GLN A 225 10.45 -6.74 2.90
CA GLN A 225 11.45 -7.51 3.64
C GLN A 225 11.09 -7.68 5.12
N GLY A 226 9.98 -7.11 5.58
CA GLY A 226 9.54 -7.16 6.97
C GLY A 226 10.19 -6.12 7.88
N ASN A 227 10.87 -5.12 7.34
CA ASN A 227 11.38 -4.00 8.12
C ASN A 227 10.26 -3.02 8.45
N MET A 228 10.29 -2.42 9.63
CA MET A 228 9.30 -1.42 10.02
C MET A 228 9.62 -0.07 9.39
N ILE A 229 8.68 0.46 8.62
CA ILE A 229 8.75 1.81 8.07
C ILE A 229 7.68 2.67 8.74
N PHE A 230 8.09 3.79 9.34
CA PHE A 230 7.17 4.79 9.86
C PHE A 230 6.99 5.91 8.85
N ARG A 231 5.78 6.10 8.38
CA ARG A 231 5.43 7.14 7.41
C ARG A 231 4.56 8.19 8.06
N PHE A 232 4.96 9.44 7.96
CA PHE A 232 4.24 10.59 8.48
C PHE A 232 3.82 11.49 7.33
N TYR A 233 2.59 11.95 7.36
CA TYR A 233 2.00 12.84 6.39
C TYR A 233 1.22 13.94 7.09
N GLY A 234 1.14 15.13 6.51
CA GLY A 234 0.35 16.25 7.03
C GLY A 234 1.19 17.36 7.65
N ARG A 235 0.66 18.02 8.69
CA ARG A 235 1.30 19.21 9.27
C ARG A 235 2.73 18.95 9.75
N SER A 236 3.66 19.79 9.28
CA SER A 236 5.09 19.64 9.56
C SER A 236 5.49 19.99 11.00
N SER A 237 4.82 20.94 11.61
CA SER A 237 5.22 21.57 12.89
C SER A 237 5.51 20.60 14.04
N LYS A 238 4.81 19.47 14.11
CA LYS A 238 4.98 18.47 15.18
C LYS A 238 5.45 17.09 14.69
N GLN A 239 5.67 16.89 13.39
CA GLN A 239 6.05 15.57 12.88
C GLN A 239 7.32 15.04 13.55
N ILE A 240 8.36 15.84 13.68
CA ILE A 240 9.61 15.44 14.35
C ILE A 240 9.38 15.07 15.82
N GLN A 241 8.53 15.80 16.53
CA GLN A 241 8.19 15.47 17.92
C GLN A 241 7.48 14.12 18.01
N TYR A 242 6.46 13.89 17.16
CA TYR A 242 5.74 12.61 17.09
C TYR A 242 6.64 11.47 16.65
N ALA A 243 7.56 11.73 15.72
CA ALA A 243 8.54 10.75 15.26
C ALA A 243 9.48 10.32 16.39
N LYS A 244 10.02 11.26 17.17
CA LYS A 244 10.84 10.96 18.37
C LYS A 244 10.05 10.11 19.37
N GLN A 245 8.79 10.48 19.65
CA GLN A 245 7.92 9.71 20.55
C GLN A 245 7.65 8.30 20.03
N LEU A 246 7.45 8.12 18.71
CA LEU A 246 7.20 6.81 18.12
C LEU A 246 8.45 5.93 18.16
N ILE A 247 9.64 6.49 17.90
CA ILE A 247 10.92 5.80 18.04
C ILE A 247 11.15 5.40 19.51
N GLN A 248 10.81 6.26 20.46
CA GLN A 248 10.88 5.91 21.88
C GLN A 248 9.91 4.76 22.23
N LYS A 249 8.67 4.81 21.72
CA LYS A 249 7.70 3.72 21.89
C LYS A 249 8.16 2.41 21.27
N TYR A 250 8.88 2.47 20.16
CA TYR A 250 9.50 1.31 19.54
C TYR A 250 10.64 0.76 20.42
N SER A 251 11.51 1.63 20.93
CA SER A 251 12.61 1.25 21.83
C SER A 251 12.08 0.60 23.12
N ASP A 252 11.10 1.24 23.77
CA ASP A 252 10.51 0.82 25.05
C ASP A 252 9.46 -0.28 24.90
N PHE A 253 9.21 -0.76 23.69
CA PHE A 253 8.15 -1.75 23.46
C PHE A 253 8.42 -3.01 24.26
N THR A 254 7.45 -3.39 25.06
CA THR A 254 7.39 -4.67 25.77
C THR A 254 6.19 -5.45 25.27
N ALA A 255 6.41 -6.71 24.96
CA ALA A 255 5.34 -7.60 24.58
C ALA A 255 4.51 -8.02 25.82
N ASP A 256 3.25 -8.38 25.58
CA ASP A 256 2.36 -8.95 26.60
C ASP A 256 1.46 -10.03 26.00
N GLU A 257 1.05 -10.98 26.84
CA GLU A 257 0.26 -12.14 26.44
C GLU A 257 -1.03 -11.81 25.69
N ARG A 258 -1.74 -10.76 26.11
CA ARG A 258 -3.01 -10.36 25.48
C ARG A 258 -2.78 -9.87 24.06
N THR A 259 -1.82 -8.98 23.90
CA THR A 259 -1.48 -8.40 22.58
C THR A 259 -0.90 -9.46 21.66
N PHE A 260 -0.07 -10.37 22.20
CA PHE A 260 0.46 -11.50 21.46
C PHE A 260 -0.65 -12.44 20.94
N LYS A 261 -1.58 -12.86 21.81
CA LYS A 261 -2.70 -13.73 21.41
C LYS A 261 -3.58 -13.10 20.33
N ASN A 262 -3.84 -11.79 20.45
CA ASN A 262 -4.60 -11.07 19.43
C ASN A 262 -3.84 -11.01 18.09
N ALA A 263 -2.54 -10.70 18.12
CA ALA A 263 -1.72 -10.64 16.92
C ALA A 263 -1.60 -12.02 16.24
N ALA A 264 -1.35 -13.07 17.02
CA ALA A 264 -1.30 -14.44 16.53
C ALA A 264 -2.63 -14.86 15.88
N LYS A 265 -3.76 -14.51 16.52
CA LYS A 265 -5.08 -14.77 15.96
C LYS A 265 -5.29 -14.06 14.63
N ILE A 266 -4.95 -12.77 14.52
CA ILE A 266 -5.09 -11.99 13.28
C ILE A 266 -4.29 -12.64 12.15
N LEU A 267 -3.04 -13.03 12.40
CA LEU A 267 -2.23 -13.66 11.37
C LEU A 267 -2.71 -15.07 11.02
N LEU A 268 -3.17 -15.84 12.01
CA LEU A 268 -3.77 -17.17 11.76
C LEU A 268 -5.03 -17.03 10.90
N ASP A 269 -5.97 -16.16 11.28
CA ASP A 269 -7.22 -15.92 10.55
C ASP A 269 -6.91 -15.47 9.10
N TYR A 270 -5.90 -14.60 8.88
CA TYR A 270 -5.46 -14.17 7.56
C TYR A 270 -4.97 -15.34 6.69
N TYR A 271 -4.05 -16.16 7.22
CA TYR A 271 -3.49 -17.27 6.44
C TYR A 271 -4.47 -18.45 6.31
N GLU A 272 -5.34 -18.72 7.28
CA GLU A 272 -6.39 -19.73 7.17
C GLU A 272 -7.44 -19.36 6.12
N GLY A 273 -7.89 -18.10 6.12
CA GLY A 273 -8.84 -17.56 5.16
C GLY A 273 -8.25 -17.21 3.78
N PHE A 274 -6.94 -17.36 3.59
CA PHE A 274 -6.26 -16.92 2.38
C PHE A 274 -6.81 -17.53 1.08
N ASP A 275 -7.19 -18.80 1.11
CA ASP A 275 -7.72 -19.50 -0.08
C ASP A 275 -9.12 -18.99 -0.50
N GLU A 276 -9.79 -18.23 0.37
CA GLU A 276 -11.11 -17.62 0.13
C GLU A 276 -11.00 -16.16 -0.34
N GLN A 277 -9.81 -15.60 -0.35
CA GLN A 277 -9.56 -14.24 -0.85
C GLN A 277 -9.82 -14.16 -2.36
N ASP A 278 -9.93 -12.94 -2.88
CA ASP A 278 -10.10 -12.71 -4.31
C ASP A 278 -8.91 -13.24 -5.13
N ILE A 279 -9.18 -13.62 -6.37
CA ILE A 279 -8.14 -14.16 -7.27
C ILE A 279 -7.00 -13.15 -7.47
N SER A 280 -7.31 -11.84 -7.49
CA SER A 280 -6.30 -10.79 -7.56
C SER A 280 -5.36 -10.82 -6.36
N ASP A 281 -5.89 -10.89 -5.12
CA ASP A 281 -5.06 -10.91 -3.91
C ASP A 281 -4.18 -12.16 -3.86
N GLN A 282 -4.73 -13.31 -4.26
CA GLN A 282 -3.96 -14.54 -4.36
C GLN A 282 -2.87 -14.45 -5.44
N LEU A 283 -3.16 -13.87 -6.62
CA LEU A 283 -2.16 -13.64 -7.67
C LEU A 283 -1.04 -12.75 -7.18
N ASP A 284 -1.35 -11.64 -6.51
CA ASP A 284 -0.37 -10.71 -5.97
C ASP A 284 0.53 -11.40 -4.95
N TRP A 285 -0.05 -12.16 -4.00
CA TRP A 285 0.73 -12.91 -3.02
C TRP A 285 1.67 -13.95 -3.65
N TYR A 286 1.20 -14.72 -4.65
CA TYR A 286 2.05 -15.70 -5.34
C TYR A 286 3.10 -15.02 -6.22
N THR A 287 2.79 -13.87 -6.80
CA THR A 287 3.72 -13.05 -7.57
C THR A 287 4.82 -12.51 -6.68
N ASP A 288 4.47 -11.91 -5.55
CA ASP A 288 5.43 -11.41 -4.56
C ASP A 288 6.35 -12.52 -4.06
N ASN A 289 5.80 -13.70 -3.75
CA ASN A 289 6.63 -14.82 -3.36
C ASN A 289 7.55 -15.33 -4.48
N ALA A 290 7.15 -15.25 -5.76
CA ALA A 290 7.98 -15.69 -6.87
C ALA A 290 9.17 -14.77 -7.14
N ILE A 291 9.05 -13.48 -6.78
CA ILE A 291 10.13 -12.48 -6.91
C ILE A 291 10.99 -12.35 -5.65
N LYS A 292 10.61 -12.99 -4.54
CA LYS A 292 11.43 -13.03 -3.33
C LYS A 292 12.66 -13.90 -3.51
N ARG A 293 13.67 -13.62 -2.70
CA ARG A 293 14.91 -14.38 -2.61
C ARG A 293 14.69 -15.68 -1.84
N PRO A 294 15.14 -16.85 -2.31
CA PRO A 294 15.33 -18.01 -1.44
C PRO A 294 16.38 -17.71 -0.32
N PRO A 295 16.16 -18.10 0.96
CA PRO A 295 15.11 -19.01 1.43
C PRO A 295 13.76 -18.35 1.80
N ASN A 296 13.56 -17.07 1.54
CA ASN A 296 12.41 -16.30 2.03
C ASN A 296 11.09 -16.58 1.29
N ILE A 297 11.03 -17.67 0.54
CA ILE A 297 9.83 -18.14 -0.13
C ILE A 297 9.18 -19.21 0.74
N TYR A 298 8.19 -18.80 1.53
CA TYR A 298 7.46 -19.69 2.42
C TYR A 298 6.06 -19.98 1.90
N SER A 299 5.67 -21.25 1.92
CA SER A 299 4.29 -21.61 1.62
C SER A 299 3.37 -21.23 2.79
N LYS A 300 2.09 -20.99 2.50
CA LYS A 300 1.05 -20.77 3.50
C LYS A 300 1.11 -21.80 4.64
N ASN A 301 1.22 -23.08 4.29
CA ASN A 301 1.28 -24.17 5.28
C ASN A 301 2.54 -24.12 6.15
N GLN A 302 3.69 -23.70 5.63
CA GLN A 302 4.89 -23.50 6.44
C GLN A 302 4.68 -22.38 7.46
N ILE A 303 4.10 -21.26 7.02
CA ILE A 303 3.79 -20.13 7.89
C ILE A 303 2.79 -20.53 8.97
N LEU A 304 1.67 -21.17 8.61
CA LEU A 304 0.66 -21.62 9.57
C LEU A 304 1.23 -22.59 10.61
N ASN A 305 1.99 -23.61 10.15
CA ASN A 305 2.59 -24.61 11.04
C ASN A 305 3.61 -24.01 12.02
N ALA A 306 4.33 -22.98 11.61
CA ALA A 306 5.28 -22.30 12.46
C ALA A 306 4.55 -21.34 13.42
N LEU A 307 3.60 -20.55 12.91
CA LEU A 307 2.83 -19.57 13.69
C LEU A 307 2.06 -20.23 14.87
N GLN A 308 1.48 -21.42 14.66
CA GLN A 308 0.79 -22.19 15.70
C GLN A 308 1.70 -22.62 16.88
N LYS A 309 3.01 -22.65 16.67
CA LYS A 309 4.00 -23.04 17.69
C LYS A 309 4.68 -21.85 18.34
N PHE A 310 4.45 -20.65 17.80
CA PHE A 310 5.10 -19.43 18.25
C PHE A 310 4.65 -19.02 19.65
N LYS A 311 5.56 -18.47 20.42
CA LYS A 311 5.34 -18.00 21.79
C LYS A 311 5.75 -16.55 21.93
N LEU A 312 5.28 -15.93 23.00
CA LEU A 312 5.62 -14.55 23.33
C LEU A 312 7.14 -14.34 23.43
N GLU A 313 7.85 -15.28 24.05
CA GLU A 313 9.31 -15.21 24.25
C GLU A 313 10.08 -15.18 22.93
N ASP A 314 9.54 -15.78 21.86
CA ASP A 314 10.16 -15.77 20.53
C ASP A 314 10.12 -14.36 19.92
N VAL A 315 9.01 -13.63 20.12
CA VAL A 315 8.87 -12.23 19.68
C VAL A 315 9.77 -11.30 20.49
N GLU A 316 9.89 -11.54 21.81
CA GLU A 316 10.79 -10.78 22.69
C GLU A 316 12.25 -10.97 22.27
N ALA A 317 12.67 -12.21 22.04
CA ALA A 317 14.01 -12.53 21.57
C ALA A 317 14.32 -11.94 20.20
N PHE A 318 13.33 -11.92 19.29
CA PHE A 318 13.45 -11.24 18.00
C PHE A 318 13.66 -9.73 18.19
N LYS A 319 12.82 -9.08 19.01
CA LYS A 319 12.90 -7.64 19.28
C LYS A 319 14.26 -7.24 19.89
N GLU A 320 14.79 -8.03 20.80
CA GLU A 320 16.11 -7.79 21.40
C GLU A 320 17.22 -7.83 20.35
N LYS A 321 17.22 -8.87 19.49
CA LYS A 321 18.18 -8.97 18.37
C LYS A 321 18.02 -7.84 17.38
N MET A 322 16.78 -7.48 17.05
CA MET A 322 16.47 -6.38 16.13
C MET A 322 17.06 -5.06 16.61
N ASN A 323 16.92 -4.74 17.89
CA ASN A 323 17.47 -3.51 18.48
C ASN A 323 19.01 -3.38 18.32
N GLN A 324 19.71 -4.51 18.27
CA GLN A 324 21.18 -4.53 18.13
C GLN A 324 21.64 -4.33 16.69
N SER A 325 20.78 -4.53 15.69
CA SER A 325 21.14 -4.58 14.27
C SER A 325 20.43 -3.55 13.38
N ILE A 326 19.68 -2.60 13.97
CA ILE A 326 18.93 -1.61 13.20
C ILE A 326 19.86 -0.58 12.58
N PHE A 327 19.79 -0.45 11.27
CA PHE A 327 20.19 0.75 10.55
C PHE A 327 18.99 1.69 10.47
N LEU A 328 19.18 2.97 10.77
CA LEU A 328 18.14 3.98 10.72
C LEU A 328 18.29 4.82 9.46
N ASP A 329 17.34 4.68 8.54
CA ASP A 329 17.32 5.48 7.31
C ASP A 329 16.14 6.45 7.36
N ILE A 330 16.41 7.74 7.12
CA ILE A 330 15.43 8.80 7.29
C ILE A 330 15.35 9.65 6.04
N TYR A 331 14.15 9.90 5.57
CA TYR A 331 13.90 10.84 4.48
C TYR A 331 12.77 11.81 4.85
N GLY A 332 13.03 13.11 4.69
CA GLY A 332 12.05 14.17 4.88
C GLY A 332 11.87 15.03 3.64
N HIS A 333 10.63 15.43 3.38
CA HIS A 333 10.30 16.37 2.31
C HIS A 333 9.31 17.42 2.79
N GLY A 334 9.61 18.69 2.55
CA GLY A 334 8.72 19.80 2.93
C GLY A 334 9.37 20.78 3.90
N LEU A 335 8.64 21.20 4.92
CA LEU A 335 9.01 22.30 5.80
C LEU A 335 9.79 21.83 7.04
N PHE A 336 10.95 21.24 6.84
CA PHE A 336 11.87 20.91 7.93
C PHE A 336 13.13 21.76 7.83
N SER A 337 13.59 22.29 8.97
CA SER A 337 14.88 22.95 9.03
C SER A 337 16.01 21.89 8.95
N PRO A 338 17.06 22.09 8.16
CA PRO A 338 18.18 21.14 8.08
C PRO A 338 18.85 20.88 9.42
N GLU A 339 18.94 21.88 10.28
CA GLU A 339 19.53 21.76 11.62
C GLU A 339 18.66 20.89 12.54
N GLU A 340 17.36 21.16 12.59
CA GLU A 340 16.41 20.37 13.39
C GLU A 340 16.38 18.92 12.89
N PHE A 341 16.40 18.70 11.58
CA PHE A 341 16.37 17.37 10.98
C PHE A 341 17.64 16.59 11.30
N ARG A 342 18.80 17.25 11.29
CA ARG A 342 20.08 16.67 11.71
C ARG A 342 20.08 16.26 13.18
N LEU A 343 19.57 17.13 14.05
CA LEU A 343 19.44 16.83 15.48
C LEU A 343 18.47 15.68 15.71
N PHE A 344 17.37 15.65 14.98
CA PHE A 344 16.40 14.54 15.03
C PHE A 344 17.05 13.21 14.70
N ALA A 345 17.82 13.13 13.62
CA ALA A 345 18.52 11.89 13.21
C ALA A 345 19.51 11.41 14.30
N SER A 346 20.31 12.32 14.85
CA SER A 346 21.25 12.02 15.95
C SER A 346 20.54 11.54 17.22
N ASP A 347 19.47 12.22 17.62
CA ASP A 347 18.71 11.86 18.83
C ASP A 347 17.99 10.52 18.67
N SER A 348 17.45 10.24 17.47
CA SER A 348 16.80 8.97 17.15
C SER A 348 17.75 7.78 17.38
N ARG A 349 19.03 7.92 17.00
CA ARG A 349 20.04 6.89 17.30
C ARG A 349 20.26 6.70 18.79
N LYS A 350 20.35 7.78 19.54
CA LYS A 350 20.54 7.71 21.00
C LYS A 350 19.35 6.99 21.68
N ILE A 351 18.15 7.24 21.21
CA ILE A 351 16.92 6.58 21.71
C ILE A 351 16.94 5.08 21.42
N LEU A 352 17.25 4.68 20.20
CA LEU A 352 17.26 3.26 19.83
C LEU A 352 18.42 2.48 20.46
N GLY A 353 19.55 3.12 20.72
CA GLY A 353 20.77 2.42 21.11
C GLY A 353 21.31 1.53 19.98
N GLY A 354 22.35 0.74 20.26
CA GLY A 354 22.97 -0.14 19.29
C GLY A 354 23.66 0.60 18.13
N THR A 355 24.29 -0.14 17.24
CA THR A 355 24.85 0.37 15.99
C THR A 355 24.76 -0.71 14.93
N SER A 356 24.38 -0.35 13.70
CA SER A 356 24.52 -1.22 12.54
C SER A 356 25.39 -0.55 11.49
N THR A 357 26.27 -1.33 10.89
CA THR A 357 27.13 -0.87 9.78
C THR A 357 26.60 -1.31 8.42
N ILE A 358 25.40 -1.90 8.38
CA ILE A 358 24.84 -2.49 7.17
C ILE A 358 24.25 -1.37 6.32
N ASP A 359 24.57 -1.38 5.02
CA ASP A 359 23.88 -0.57 4.03
C ASP A 359 22.43 -1.08 3.89
N PRO A 360 21.44 -0.25 4.20
CA PRO A 360 20.09 -0.72 4.46
C PRO A 360 19.39 -1.35 3.26
N TRP A 361 19.67 -0.91 2.05
CA TRP A 361 18.90 -1.30 0.88
C TRP A 361 19.60 -2.31 -0.03
N HIS A 362 20.87 -2.65 0.23
CA HIS A 362 21.61 -3.68 -0.51
C HIS A 362 21.44 -5.10 0.03
N LEU A 363 20.54 -5.30 0.97
CA LEU A 363 20.31 -6.59 1.63
C LEU A 363 19.78 -7.68 0.69
N ASP A 364 19.33 -7.33 -0.52
CA ASP A 364 18.59 -8.25 -1.38
C ASP A 364 19.23 -8.47 -2.77
N ASP A 365 20.51 -8.34 -2.90
CA ASP A 365 21.23 -8.46 -4.18
C ASP A 365 21.31 -9.90 -4.76
N ASN A 366 20.56 -10.85 -4.16
CA ASN A 366 20.57 -12.25 -4.59
C ASN A 366 19.34 -12.68 -5.42
N PHE A 367 18.48 -11.74 -5.84
CA PHE A 367 17.51 -12.04 -6.88
C PHE A 367 18.27 -12.16 -8.21
N ASN A 368 18.56 -13.40 -8.60
CA ASN A 368 19.38 -13.66 -9.78
C ASN A 368 18.45 -13.84 -10.99
N VAL A 369 18.40 -12.82 -11.84
CA VAL A 369 17.74 -12.88 -13.14
C VAL A 369 18.67 -13.52 -14.14
N LYS A 370 18.27 -14.67 -14.71
CA LYS A 370 19.05 -15.41 -15.70
C LYS A 370 18.35 -15.38 -17.04
N THR A 371 19.08 -15.01 -18.07
CA THR A 371 18.63 -15.04 -19.46
C THR A 371 18.00 -16.38 -19.82
N GLY A 372 16.83 -16.34 -20.45
CA GLY A 372 16.14 -17.52 -20.98
C GLY A 372 15.62 -18.51 -19.93
N THR A 373 15.54 -18.10 -18.66
CA THR A 373 14.99 -18.97 -17.62
C THR A 373 13.53 -18.65 -17.34
N SER A 374 12.79 -19.65 -16.85
CA SER A 374 11.40 -19.49 -16.46
C SER A 374 11.18 -20.03 -15.04
N ARG A 375 10.42 -19.28 -14.24
CA ARG A 375 9.84 -19.75 -12.99
C ARG A 375 8.33 -19.85 -13.16
N MET A 376 7.77 -20.97 -12.76
CA MET A 376 6.33 -21.20 -12.90
C MET A 376 5.72 -21.65 -11.59
N LYS A 377 4.61 -21.03 -11.21
CA LYS A 377 3.79 -21.44 -10.09
C LYS A 377 2.39 -21.79 -10.59
N LYS A 378 1.95 -23.01 -10.30
CA LYS A 378 0.62 -23.53 -10.63
C LYS A 378 -0.13 -23.80 -9.34
N VAL A 379 -1.30 -23.22 -9.16
CA VAL A 379 -2.08 -23.32 -7.92
C VAL A 379 -3.53 -23.65 -8.23
N SER A 380 -4.07 -24.65 -7.54
CA SER A 380 -5.50 -24.94 -7.56
C SER A 380 -6.16 -24.29 -6.35
N ILE A 381 -7.13 -23.42 -6.60
CA ILE A 381 -7.87 -22.66 -5.59
C ILE A 381 -9.30 -23.20 -5.42
N PRO A 382 -9.94 -23.06 -4.26
CA PRO A 382 -11.33 -23.51 -4.08
C PRO A 382 -12.34 -22.61 -4.78
N ARG A 383 -11.99 -21.36 -5.04
CA ARG A 383 -12.84 -20.34 -5.65
C ARG A 383 -12.96 -20.54 -7.17
N ASP A 384 -14.14 -20.24 -7.72
CA ASP A 384 -14.36 -20.25 -9.16
C ASP A 384 -13.57 -19.16 -9.86
N GLY A 385 -13.10 -19.49 -11.07
CA GLY A 385 -12.34 -18.60 -11.92
C GLY A 385 -10.89 -19.05 -12.15
N ILE A 386 -10.22 -18.30 -12.99
CA ILE A 386 -8.81 -18.46 -13.32
C ILE A 386 -8.08 -17.14 -13.26
N GLY A 387 -6.80 -17.17 -12.91
CA GLY A 387 -5.94 -16.01 -12.91
C GLY A 387 -4.57 -16.33 -13.51
N ILE A 388 -4.04 -15.42 -14.30
CA ILE A 388 -2.69 -15.50 -14.87
C ILE A 388 -1.96 -14.19 -14.64
N VAL A 389 -0.72 -14.30 -14.17
CA VAL A 389 0.29 -13.24 -14.26
C VAL A 389 1.45 -13.79 -15.07
N ASP A 390 1.84 -13.06 -16.09
CA ASP A 390 3.03 -13.33 -16.90
C ASP A 390 3.97 -12.13 -16.85
N ILE A 391 5.17 -12.33 -16.31
CA ILE A 391 6.16 -11.28 -16.11
C ILE A 391 7.40 -11.61 -16.94
N SER A 392 7.75 -10.71 -17.83
CA SER A 392 9.00 -10.74 -18.58
C SER A 392 10.01 -9.77 -17.96
N ILE A 393 11.13 -10.29 -17.48
CA ILE A 393 12.16 -9.53 -16.75
C ILE A 393 13.42 -9.47 -17.60
N TYR A 394 13.91 -8.28 -17.87
CA TYR A 394 15.18 -8.08 -18.56
C TYR A 394 16.36 -8.45 -17.63
N PRO A 395 17.38 -9.17 -18.10
CA PRO A 395 18.39 -9.77 -17.22
C PRO A 395 19.45 -8.79 -16.67
N GLU A 396 19.35 -7.51 -17.00
CA GLU A 396 20.27 -6.47 -16.51
C GLU A 396 19.50 -5.31 -15.89
N LYS A 397 20.05 -4.73 -14.83
CA LYS A 397 19.52 -3.51 -14.21
C LYS A 397 19.79 -2.33 -15.16
N SER A 398 18.76 -1.77 -15.77
CA SER A 398 18.88 -0.72 -16.79
C SER A 398 17.68 0.22 -16.79
N LEU A 399 17.92 1.51 -16.51
CA LEU A 399 16.89 2.54 -16.65
C LEU A 399 16.54 2.82 -18.13
N GLU A 400 17.48 2.57 -19.03
CA GLU A 400 17.23 2.68 -20.48
C GLU A 400 16.18 1.66 -20.92
N ILE A 401 16.38 0.38 -20.61
CA ILE A 401 15.42 -0.69 -20.93
C ILE A 401 14.08 -0.47 -20.19
N PHE A 402 14.11 -0.01 -18.94
CA PHE A 402 12.88 0.35 -18.24
C PHE A 402 12.11 1.45 -18.99
N SER A 403 12.81 2.46 -19.49
CA SER A 403 12.21 3.54 -20.29
C SER A 403 11.63 3.03 -21.60
N GLN A 404 12.30 2.09 -22.26
CA GLN A 404 11.79 1.40 -23.45
C GLN A 404 10.54 0.57 -23.12
N PHE A 405 10.53 -0.20 -22.03
CA PHE A 405 9.31 -0.90 -21.57
C PHE A 405 8.15 0.07 -21.29
N ARG A 406 8.42 1.24 -20.73
CA ARG A 406 7.40 2.26 -20.49
C ARG A 406 6.76 2.77 -21.79
N ILE A 407 7.57 3.04 -22.81
CA ILE A 407 7.07 3.42 -24.13
C ILE A 407 6.30 2.25 -24.75
N LEU A 408 6.88 1.05 -24.71
CA LEU A 408 6.28 -0.17 -25.26
C LEU A 408 4.91 -0.45 -24.59
N ASN A 409 4.84 -0.38 -23.27
CA ASN A 409 3.59 -0.63 -22.55
C ASN A 409 2.51 0.44 -22.83
N LYS A 410 2.89 1.71 -23.02
CA LYS A 410 1.94 2.78 -23.41
C LYS A 410 1.27 2.48 -24.76
N LEU A 411 1.95 1.75 -25.67
CA LEU A 411 1.39 1.28 -26.94
C LEU A 411 0.63 -0.03 -26.79
N LEU A 412 1.15 -0.95 -25.98
CA LEU A 412 0.63 -2.30 -25.81
C LEU A 412 -0.64 -2.35 -24.96
N ALA A 413 -0.67 -1.66 -23.84
CA ALA A 413 -1.75 -1.78 -22.83
C ALA A 413 -3.15 -1.50 -23.40
N PRO A 414 -3.39 -0.41 -24.18
CA PRO A 414 -4.70 -0.17 -24.77
C PRO A 414 -5.11 -1.25 -25.77
N THR A 415 -4.16 -1.75 -26.56
CA THR A 415 -4.44 -2.79 -27.56
C THR A 415 -4.68 -4.15 -26.92
N PHE A 416 -3.94 -4.48 -25.85
CA PHE A 416 -4.13 -5.67 -25.04
C PHE A 416 -5.51 -5.68 -24.39
N PHE A 417 -5.87 -4.58 -23.72
CA PHE A 417 -7.19 -4.44 -23.11
C PHE A 417 -8.31 -4.54 -24.14
N ASN A 418 -8.26 -3.77 -25.23
CA ASN A 418 -9.32 -3.74 -26.23
C ASN A 418 -9.48 -5.12 -26.91
N SER A 419 -8.38 -5.74 -27.34
CA SER A 419 -8.43 -7.03 -28.02
C SER A 419 -8.96 -8.15 -27.12
N LEU A 420 -8.47 -8.26 -25.88
CA LEU A 420 -8.81 -9.39 -25.01
C LEU A 420 -10.04 -9.11 -24.13
N ARG A 421 -10.17 -7.89 -23.59
CA ARG A 421 -11.29 -7.53 -22.69
C ARG A 421 -12.54 -7.16 -23.46
N THR A 422 -12.40 -6.28 -24.48
CA THR A 422 -13.56 -5.72 -25.19
C THR A 422 -14.03 -6.64 -26.31
N ASP A 423 -13.12 -7.01 -27.23
CA ASP A 423 -13.50 -7.75 -28.45
C ASP A 423 -13.72 -9.23 -28.18
N GLN A 424 -12.82 -9.86 -27.40
CA GLN A 424 -12.87 -11.30 -27.13
C GLN A 424 -13.50 -11.68 -25.79
N GLN A 425 -13.73 -10.73 -24.90
CA GLN A 425 -14.38 -10.90 -23.60
C GLN A 425 -13.79 -12.03 -22.75
N VAL A 426 -12.45 -12.13 -22.73
CA VAL A 426 -11.75 -13.24 -22.07
C VAL A 426 -11.79 -13.22 -20.57
N GLY A 427 -12.06 -12.08 -19.94
CA GLY A 427 -12.11 -11.94 -18.48
C GLY A 427 -12.49 -10.53 -18.05
N TYR A 428 -12.65 -10.33 -16.75
CA TYR A 428 -13.03 -9.03 -16.18
C TYR A 428 -11.80 -8.19 -15.80
N VAL A 429 -10.64 -8.80 -15.57
CA VAL A 429 -9.36 -8.09 -15.46
C VAL A 429 -8.50 -8.46 -16.66
N VAL A 430 -8.06 -7.47 -17.41
CA VAL A 430 -7.06 -7.59 -18.49
C VAL A 430 -6.21 -6.32 -18.42
N SER A 431 -4.98 -6.44 -18.01
CA SER A 431 -4.08 -5.30 -17.85
C SER A 431 -2.64 -5.66 -18.15
N SER A 432 -1.85 -4.65 -18.48
CA SER A 432 -0.39 -4.75 -18.53
C SER A 432 0.23 -3.51 -17.91
N TYR A 433 1.37 -3.68 -17.28
CA TYR A 433 2.13 -2.58 -16.66
C TYR A 433 3.62 -2.88 -16.67
N GLU A 434 4.41 -1.83 -16.79
CA GLU A 434 5.85 -1.88 -16.60
C GLU A 434 6.20 -1.67 -15.12
N SER A 435 7.29 -2.30 -14.69
CA SER A 435 7.80 -2.19 -13.32
C SER A 435 9.31 -2.39 -13.26
N ARG A 436 9.90 -2.17 -12.10
CA ARG A 436 11.26 -2.60 -11.79
C ARG A 436 11.20 -3.57 -10.62
N ILE A 437 11.58 -4.82 -10.87
CA ILE A 437 11.66 -5.87 -9.85
C ILE A 437 13.10 -5.93 -9.39
N ARG A 438 13.38 -5.48 -8.16
CA ARG A 438 14.76 -5.39 -7.65
C ARG A 438 15.67 -4.63 -8.63
N GLU A 439 15.15 -3.54 -9.18
CA GLU A 439 15.76 -2.71 -10.22
C GLU A 439 15.91 -3.36 -11.62
N TYR A 440 15.57 -4.63 -11.79
CA TYR A 440 15.48 -5.24 -13.10
C TYR A 440 14.23 -4.78 -13.83
N PRO A 441 14.33 -4.22 -15.04
CA PRO A 441 13.19 -3.82 -15.84
C PRO A 441 12.27 -5.00 -16.13
N ALA A 442 10.98 -4.81 -15.99
CA ALA A 442 9.99 -5.84 -16.23
C ALA A 442 8.72 -5.28 -16.88
N ILE A 443 8.02 -6.13 -17.61
CA ILE A 443 6.66 -5.90 -18.07
C ILE A 443 5.79 -7.08 -17.64
N SER A 444 4.62 -6.78 -17.08
CA SER A 444 3.67 -7.76 -16.59
C SER A 444 2.37 -7.72 -17.39
N MET A 445 1.81 -8.89 -17.68
CA MET A 445 0.47 -9.07 -18.23
C MET A 445 -0.38 -9.84 -17.23
N VAL A 446 -1.56 -9.32 -16.89
CA VAL A 446 -2.47 -9.90 -15.90
C VAL A 446 -3.84 -10.13 -16.53
N ILE A 447 -4.37 -11.34 -16.35
CA ILE A 447 -5.73 -11.67 -16.78
C ILE A 447 -6.42 -12.46 -15.67
N ILE A 448 -7.64 -12.04 -15.31
CA ILE A 448 -8.55 -12.78 -14.43
C ILE A 448 -9.85 -13.01 -15.19
N SER A 449 -10.29 -14.28 -15.21
CA SER A 449 -11.45 -14.73 -15.98
C SER A 449 -12.26 -15.76 -15.19
N ASP A 450 -13.56 -15.70 -15.35
CA ASP A 450 -14.54 -16.66 -14.84
C ASP A 450 -15.18 -17.52 -15.96
N ASN A 451 -14.94 -17.17 -17.20
CA ASN A 451 -15.64 -17.74 -18.38
C ASN A 451 -14.73 -18.34 -19.46
N THR A 452 -13.41 -18.37 -19.25
CA THR A 452 -12.44 -18.85 -20.23
C THR A 452 -11.52 -19.90 -19.59
N ASP A 453 -11.25 -21.00 -20.29
CA ASP A 453 -10.27 -22.00 -19.84
C ASP A 453 -8.83 -21.56 -20.07
N LEU A 454 -7.89 -22.10 -19.25
CA LEU A 454 -6.48 -21.71 -19.28
C LEU A 454 -5.81 -21.97 -20.64
N GLN A 455 -6.15 -23.05 -21.34
CA GLN A 455 -5.55 -23.36 -22.63
C GLN A 455 -5.99 -22.36 -23.70
N SER A 456 -7.29 -22.09 -23.79
CA SER A 456 -7.84 -21.05 -24.67
C SER A 456 -7.24 -19.68 -24.39
N LEU A 457 -7.08 -19.35 -23.11
CA LEU A 457 -6.48 -18.09 -22.68
C LEU A 457 -5.01 -17.98 -23.12
N LYS A 458 -4.24 -19.07 -22.98
CA LYS A 458 -2.86 -19.13 -23.49
C LYS A 458 -2.80 -18.81 -24.98
N GLU A 459 -3.62 -19.48 -25.79
CA GLU A 459 -3.65 -19.29 -27.25
C GLU A 459 -3.97 -17.83 -27.62
N LYS A 460 -4.91 -17.22 -26.88
CA LYS A 460 -5.28 -15.81 -27.09
C LYS A 460 -4.14 -14.86 -26.76
N ILE A 461 -3.42 -15.07 -25.63
CA ILE A 461 -2.27 -14.26 -25.24
C ILE A 461 -1.16 -14.38 -26.28
N ILE A 462 -0.82 -15.60 -26.68
CA ILE A 462 0.19 -15.86 -27.71
C ILE A 462 -0.15 -15.16 -29.02
N ASN A 463 -1.38 -15.35 -29.51
CA ASN A 463 -1.83 -14.72 -30.74
C ASN A 463 -1.79 -13.19 -30.63
N PHE A 464 -2.13 -12.64 -29.47
CA PHE A 464 -2.00 -11.22 -29.24
C PHE A 464 -0.53 -10.77 -29.32
N GLN A 465 0.39 -11.44 -28.65
CA GLN A 465 1.81 -11.08 -28.64
C GLN A 465 2.41 -11.09 -30.06
N TYR A 466 2.12 -12.13 -30.86
CA TYR A 466 2.54 -12.19 -32.26
C TYR A 466 1.90 -11.06 -33.10
N GLY A 467 0.61 -10.83 -32.92
CA GLY A 467 -0.11 -9.77 -33.62
C GLY A 467 0.44 -8.39 -33.29
N PHE A 468 0.76 -8.15 -32.01
CA PHE A 468 1.34 -6.90 -31.54
C PHE A 468 2.75 -6.69 -32.10
N ALA A 469 3.59 -7.73 -32.14
CA ALA A 469 4.94 -7.64 -32.71
C ALA A 469 4.89 -7.19 -34.18
N ILE A 470 4.02 -7.82 -35.00
CA ILE A 470 3.81 -7.43 -36.41
C ILE A 470 3.26 -6.00 -36.53
N ALA A 471 2.38 -5.60 -35.62
CA ALA A 471 1.80 -4.25 -35.62
C ALA A 471 2.84 -3.20 -35.24
N LEU A 472 3.70 -3.50 -34.27
CA LEU A 472 4.76 -2.60 -33.80
C LEU A 472 5.75 -2.24 -34.92
N GLU A 473 6.13 -3.22 -35.75
CA GLU A 473 6.98 -2.99 -36.92
C GLU A 473 6.35 -1.99 -37.92
N LYS A 474 5.03 -1.94 -37.98
CA LYS A 474 4.27 -1.07 -38.91
C LYS A 474 3.89 0.28 -38.30
N ILE A 475 4.03 0.45 -37.00
CA ILE A 475 3.76 1.73 -36.33
C ILE A 475 4.64 2.82 -36.93
N SER A 476 4.07 3.99 -37.19
CA SER A 476 4.82 5.12 -37.74
C SER A 476 5.75 5.74 -36.70
N GLU A 477 6.90 6.27 -37.12
CA GLU A 477 7.78 7.07 -36.28
C GLU A 477 7.02 8.22 -35.59
N LYS A 478 6.09 8.86 -36.31
CA LYS A 478 5.24 9.91 -35.76
C LYS A 478 4.42 9.43 -34.55
N THR A 479 3.93 8.21 -34.58
CA THR A 479 3.17 7.61 -33.46
C THR A 479 4.10 7.38 -32.26
N ILE A 480 5.29 6.85 -32.49
CA ILE A 480 6.30 6.64 -31.44
C ILE A 480 6.66 7.99 -30.77
N GLU A 481 7.00 9.00 -31.58
CA GLU A 481 7.32 10.33 -31.05
C GLU A 481 6.14 10.98 -30.30
N GLY A 482 4.91 10.78 -30.78
CA GLY A 482 3.70 11.20 -30.08
C GLY A 482 3.53 10.52 -28.71
N THR A 483 3.82 9.22 -28.64
CA THR A 483 3.77 8.43 -27.39
C THR A 483 4.86 8.90 -26.41
N LYS A 484 6.09 9.05 -26.87
CA LYS A 484 7.21 9.59 -26.06
C LYS A 484 6.84 10.97 -25.49
N LYS A 485 6.33 11.86 -26.35
CA LYS A 485 5.88 13.18 -25.93
C LYS A 485 4.79 13.11 -24.85
N ALA A 486 3.79 12.26 -25.03
CA ALA A 486 2.72 12.10 -24.05
C ALA A 486 3.25 11.64 -22.67
N ILE A 487 4.20 10.69 -22.64
CA ILE A 487 4.84 10.24 -21.41
C ILE A 487 5.65 11.37 -20.75
N LEU A 488 6.43 12.12 -21.55
CA LEU A 488 7.23 13.22 -21.03
C LEU A 488 6.35 14.37 -20.52
N ASP A 489 5.26 14.69 -21.21
CA ASP A 489 4.29 15.69 -20.78
C ASP A 489 3.64 15.28 -19.44
N GLU A 490 3.27 13.99 -19.28
CA GLU A 490 2.75 13.43 -18.04
C GLU A 490 3.79 13.53 -16.89
N MET A 491 5.06 13.15 -17.14
CA MET A 491 6.13 13.24 -16.15
C MET A 491 6.50 14.69 -15.76
N ASN A 492 6.18 15.66 -16.59
CA ASN A 492 6.46 17.09 -16.36
C ASN A 492 5.24 17.85 -15.81
N GLN A 493 4.11 17.18 -15.58
CA GLN A 493 2.97 17.81 -14.94
C GLN A 493 3.33 18.30 -13.54
N LYS A 494 2.78 19.45 -13.17
CA LYS A 494 2.90 19.93 -11.80
C LYS A 494 2.24 18.89 -10.87
N PRO A 495 2.94 18.45 -9.81
CA PRO A 495 2.35 17.53 -8.85
C PRO A 495 1.08 18.12 -8.21
N GLU A 496 0.09 17.27 -7.95
CA GLU A 496 -1.20 17.69 -7.38
C GLU A 496 -1.07 18.10 -5.91
N ASN A 497 -0.15 17.46 -5.19
CA ASN A 497 0.12 17.71 -3.79
C ASN A 497 1.57 17.38 -3.44
N ILE A 498 1.99 17.69 -2.22
CA ILE A 498 3.36 17.47 -1.74
C ILE A 498 3.75 15.99 -1.69
N TYR A 499 2.79 15.08 -1.51
CA TYR A 499 3.05 13.63 -1.47
C TYR A 499 3.36 13.08 -2.85
N VAL A 500 2.66 13.57 -3.89
CA VAL A 500 2.98 13.26 -5.29
C VAL A 500 4.33 13.86 -5.67
N GLU A 501 4.65 15.09 -5.21
CA GLU A 501 5.95 15.71 -5.44
C GLU A 501 7.10 14.88 -4.88
N SER A 502 6.95 14.36 -3.66
CA SER A 502 7.98 13.55 -2.99
C SER A 502 8.06 12.11 -3.49
N GLY A 503 7.02 11.60 -4.16
CA GLY A 503 6.87 10.17 -4.47
C GLY A 503 8.05 9.55 -5.22
N GLY A 504 8.61 10.27 -6.19
CA GLY A 504 9.80 9.83 -6.92
C GLY A 504 11.03 9.73 -6.02
N TYR A 505 11.22 10.67 -5.11
CA TYR A 505 12.33 10.66 -4.16
C TYR A 505 12.15 9.59 -3.08
N VAL A 506 10.92 9.35 -2.61
CA VAL A 506 10.61 8.24 -1.69
C VAL A 506 10.93 6.91 -2.35
N TYR A 507 10.57 6.74 -3.62
CA TYR A 507 10.90 5.53 -4.37
C TYR A 507 12.43 5.34 -4.48
N ASP A 508 13.18 6.38 -4.87
CA ASP A 508 14.64 6.32 -4.97
C ASP A 508 15.28 6.01 -3.61
N TRP A 509 14.79 6.63 -2.55
CA TRP A 509 15.23 6.36 -1.18
C TRP A 509 15.02 4.88 -0.81
N GLN A 510 13.85 4.32 -1.08
CA GLN A 510 13.51 2.91 -0.81
C GLN A 510 14.35 1.92 -1.65
N GLN A 511 14.83 2.33 -2.82
CA GLN A 511 15.70 1.51 -3.67
C GLN A 511 17.19 1.73 -3.39
N GLY A 512 17.55 2.59 -2.42
CA GLY A 512 18.94 2.95 -2.15
C GLY A 512 19.60 3.80 -3.23
N ASN A 513 18.81 4.39 -4.14
CA ASN A 513 19.33 5.37 -5.11
C ASN A 513 19.43 6.75 -4.46
N TYR A 514 20.51 7.00 -3.77
CA TYR A 514 20.74 8.27 -3.08
C TYR A 514 21.24 9.41 -4.00
N LEU A 515 21.27 9.20 -5.31
CA LEU A 515 21.43 10.27 -6.29
C LEU A 515 20.09 10.98 -6.55
N PHE A 516 18.97 10.30 -6.27
CA PHE A 516 17.61 10.83 -6.44
C PHE A 516 17.34 11.34 -7.86
N ASP A 517 17.87 10.66 -8.87
CA ASP A 517 17.88 11.08 -10.27
C ASP A 517 17.10 10.16 -11.21
N THR A 518 16.49 9.09 -10.69
CA THR A 518 15.78 8.09 -11.52
C THR A 518 14.78 8.74 -12.49
N GLN A 519 13.98 9.70 -12.05
CA GLN A 519 13.00 10.34 -12.94
C GLN A 519 13.65 11.12 -14.08
N GLU A 520 14.73 11.85 -13.80
CA GLU A 520 15.44 12.63 -14.80
C GLU A 520 16.19 11.74 -15.80
N GLU A 521 16.79 10.64 -15.33
CA GLU A 521 17.42 9.67 -16.22
C GLU A 521 16.39 8.96 -17.11
N VAL A 522 15.24 8.56 -16.56
CA VAL A 522 14.13 7.96 -17.33
C VAL A 522 13.65 8.93 -18.41
N LYS A 523 13.48 10.24 -18.13
CA LYS A 523 13.11 11.23 -19.13
C LYS A 523 14.12 11.31 -20.28
N LYS A 524 15.42 11.28 -19.97
CA LYS A 524 16.49 11.28 -20.99
C LYS A 524 16.41 10.04 -21.88
N TYR A 525 16.25 8.86 -21.30
CA TYR A 525 16.16 7.61 -22.06
C TYR A 525 14.87 7.53 -22.88
N ILE A 526 13.73 8.01 -22.37
CA ILE A 526 12.51 8.12 -23.18
C ILE A 526 12.75 9.04 -24.40
N ALA A 527 13.40 10.17 -24.19
CA ALA A 527 13.67 11.11 -25.29
C ALA A 527 14.60 10.50 -26.36
N SER A 528 15.61 9.70 -25.97
CA SER A 528 16.59 9.11 -26.88
C SER A 528 16.17 7.78 -27.52
N SER A 529 15.20 7.06 -26.95
CA SER A 529 14.75 5.76 -27.47
C SER A 529 14.21 5.88 -28.91
N THR A 530 14.58 4.92 -29.73
CA THR A 530 14.15 4.82 -31.14
C THR A 530 13.10 3.72 -31.33
N LYS A 531 12.42 3.73 -32.46
CA LYS A 531 11.52 2.64 -32.85
C LYS A 531 12.24 1.30 -32.91
N MET A 532 13.49 1.27 -33.38
CA MET A 532 14.26 0.03 -33.50
C MET A 532 14.52 -0.59 -32.12
N ASP A 533 14.85 0.21 -31.11
CA ASP A 533 15.04 -0.24 -29.73
C ASP A 533 13.77 -0.92 -29.18
N LEU A 534 12.60 -0.37 -29.47
CA LEU A 534 11.32 -0.94 -29.06
C LEU A 534 10.99 -2.28 -29.77
N VAL A 535 11.29 -2.36 -31.08
CA VAL A 535 11.12 -3.59 -31.87
C VAL A 535 12.06 -4.68 -31.37
N ASP A 536 13.33 -4.36 -31.15
CA ASP A 536 14.34 -5.31 -30.67
C ASP A 536 14.01 -5.81 -29.27
N LEU A 537 13.56 -4.92 -28.36
CA LEU A 537 13.12 -5.31 -27.02
C LEU A 537 11.88 -6.21 -27.07
N ASN A 538 10.89 -5.87 -27.89
CA ASN A 538 9.69 -6.68 -28.06
C ASN A 538 9.99 -8.04 -28.67
N ASN A 539 10.90 -8.13 -29.64
CA ASN A 539 11.35 -9.38 -30.24
C ASN A 539 12.11 -10.25 -29.22
N SER A 540 12.94 -9.64 -28.40
CA SER A 540 13.65 -10.32 -27.30
C SER A 540 12.68 -10.93 -26.28
N MET A 541 11.53 -10.27 -26.03
CA MET A 541 10.46 -10.77 -25.18
C MET A 541 9.65 -11.88 -25.86
N THR A 542 9.26 -11.68 -27.12
CA THR A 542 8.26 -12.53 -27.79
C THR A 542 8.86 -13.74 -28.51
N PHE A 543 10.02 -13.59 -29.14
CA PHE A 543 10.59 -14.62 -30.05
C PHE A 543 11.91 -15.20 -29.56
N ASP A 544 12.80 -14.39 -29.00
CA ASP A 544 14.17 -14.81 -28.73
C ASP A 544 14.34 -15.56 -27.40
N GLY A 545 13.35 -15.50 -26.51
CA GLY A 545 13.43 -16.11 -25.18
C GLY A 545 14.59 -15.60 -24.34
N LYS A 546 15.05 -14.35 -24.55
CA LYS A 546 16.21 -13.78 -23.86
C LYS A 546 15.87 -13.25 -22.46
N LEU A 547 14.60 -12.97 -22.19
CA LEU A 547 14.15 -12.48 -20.89
C LEU A 547 13.93 -13.65 -19.93
N MET A 548 14.05 -13.38 -18.64
CA MET A 548 13.54 -14.28 -17.61
C MET A 548 12.02 -14.14 -17.54
N ASN A 549 11.31 -15.27 -17.51
CA ASN A 549 9.86 -15.27 -17.37
C ASN A 549 9.44 -15.78 -15.98
N ILE A 550 8.49 -15.10 -15.36
CA ILE A 550 7.77 -15.59 -14.17
C ILE A 550 6.31 -15.72 -14.54
N ASN A 551 5.77 -16.92 -14.42
CA ASN A 551 4.39 -17.21 -14.77
C ASN A 551 3.63 -17.83 -13.59
N ILE A 552 2.57 -17.16 -13.15
CA ILE A 552 1.69 -17.60 -12.07
C ILE A 552 0.34 -17.96 -12.68
N GLN A 553 -0.15 -19.17 -12.41
CA GLN A 553 -1.42 -19.65 -12.89
C GLN A 553 -2.28 -20.16 -11.74
N LEU A 554 -3.43 -19.55 -11.55
CA LEU A 554 -4.46 -19.99 -10.63
C LEU A 554 -5.64 -20.57 -11.38
N LYS A 555 -6.21 -21.65 -10.89
CA LYS A 555 -7.45 -22.23 -11.41
C LYS A 555 -8.29 -22.88 -10.31
N VAL A 556 -9.59 -22.99 -10.55
CA VAL A 556 -10.50 -23.71 -9.66
C VAL A 556 -10.14 -25.20 -9.55
N LYS A 557 -10.26 -25.76 -8.36
CA LYS A 557 -9.91 -27.19 -8.06
C LYS A 557 -10.68 -28.22 -8.90
N SER A 558 -11.88 -27.86 -9.35
CA SER A 558 -12.74 -28.76 -10.16
C SER A 558 -12.18 -29.04 -11.56
N LEU A 559 -11.26 -28.19 -12.07
CA LEU A 559 -10.62 -28.38 -13.37
C LEU A 559 -9.44 -29.36 -13.28
N ASN A 560 -9.19 -30.12 -14.37
CA ASN A 560 -8.11 -31.11 -14.43
C ASN A 560 -6.72 -30.48 -14.36
N ASN A 561 -5.73 -31.20 -13.80
CA ASN A 561 -4.35 -30.69 -13.72
C ASN A 561 -3.67 -30.51 -15.10
N SER A 562 -4.18 -31.16 -16.15
CA SER A 562 -3.74 -30.97 -17.55
C SER A 562 -3.97 -29.57 -18.10
N ASP A 563 -4.85 -28.78 -17.48
CA ASP A 563 -5.22 -27.44 -17.98
C ASP A 563 -4.16 -26.38 -17.74
N PHE A 564 -3.19 -26.63 -16.86
CA PHE A 564 -2.04 -25.76 -16.71
C PHE A 564 -1.07 -25.89 -17.90
N PHE A 565 -0.50 -24.77 -18.33
CA PHE A 565 0.42 -24.72 -19.45
C PHE A 565 1.81 -24.17 -19.09
N SER A 566 2.78 -24.38 -19.97
CA SER A 566 4.13 -23.82 -19.86
C SER A 566 4.41 -22.88 -21.04
N TRP A 567 4.98 -21.71 -20.75
CA TRP A 567 5.45 -20.78 -21.76
C TRP A 567 6.74 -21.26 -22.46
N ALA A 568 7.52 -22.12 -21.79
CA ALA A 568 8.79 -22.61 -22.30
C ALA A 568 8.69 -23.51 -23.56
N ALA A 569 7.48 -23.79 -24.07
CA ALA A 569 7.25 -24.63 -25.26
C ALA A 569 7.11 -23.83 -26.56
N MET A 570 7.57 -22.56 -26.59
CA MET A 570 7.45 -21.72 -27.78
C MET A 570 8.74 -21.61 -28.61
N SER A 571 9.75 -22.42 -28.32
CA SER A 571 11.03 -22.44 -29.04
C SER A 571 11.17 -23.64 -29.97
N ASP A 572 10.08 -24.06 -30.66
CA ASP A 572 10.15 -24.98 -31.79
C ASP A 572 9.50 -24.36 -33.03
#